data_057147dd858e3ba1d07ea02ce4bd2e5b
#
_entry.id   057147dd858e3ba1d07ea02ce4bd2e5b
#
_cell.length_a   1.000
_cell.length_b   1.000
_cell.length_c   1.000
_cell.angle_alpha   90.00
_cell.angle_beta   90.00
_cell.angle_gamma   90.00
#
_symmetry.space_group_name_H-M   'P 1'
#
loop_
_entity.id
_entity.type
_entity.pdbx_description
1 polymer ?
#
loop_
_entity_poly.entity_id
_entity_poly.type
_entity_poly.pdbx_seq_one_letter_code
_entity_poly.pdbx_strand_id
1 'polypeptide(L)'
;MPVLRVPVDIRSCRLLGLTGSAALAAGGAAAGALPVRDVPAPHSAAAVLGLASVYFGLVLLPAAWALLGRTLRGPAPPGLRDLLLTLALWAAPLLLAPPLFSRDVYSYLAQGAMVDARIDVYAHGPSRLGGPTAAEVAPVWRHTPTPYGPVFLGCAYAMAGSARTEVATGVLGLRLVALLGVALMVLCLPALARRCGADPLTAVWLGGLNPLVLLHLVGGAHNDAVMLRLLGAGLVASLGRRPAVGAVLVTLAALVKAPAALGLPAVVLLRARRRSGRFPRRRAVLATGGAAAATTVAATTLAGTGYGWTTALDTPASPGNWSLTSTLGRLTGAGLRAVGSGLAEFAVPAWHLAGLAATALVVLVAWKRHHLHRPVYAVGLSLAAVAVLGPAIRPWYVLWGVFLIAAAAPRGSARPVRAAALLSGLLALVVMPSGFPPDHNQLLIAVGGSTLGVLALWCAYRVAARAADRAPRPEALPPATPRPMDPPRRIDRPAWDPHRPPGSTA
;
A
#
# COMPACT_ATOMS: atom_id res chain seq x y z
N MET A 1 -13.19 0.84 -28.74
CA MET A 1 -14.06 0.90 -27.54
C MET A 1 -14.54 2.33 -27.40
N PRO A 2 -15.85 2.62 -27.37
CA PRO A 2 -16.35 3.97 -27.21
C PRO A 2 -15.88 4.48 -25.82
N VAL A 3 -15.10 5.55 -25.84
CA VAL A 3 -14.66 6.26 -24.64
C VAL A 3 -15.92 6.70 -23.90
N LEU A 4 -16.05 6.27 -22.61
CA LEU A 4 -17.12 6.69 -21.72
C LEU A 4 -17.20 8.22 -21.72
N ARG A 5 -18.21 8.78 -22.38
CA ARG A 5 -18.43 10.24 -22.57
C ARG A 5 -19.07 10.93 -21.36
N VAL A 6 -19.36 10.18 -20.28
CA VAL A 6 -19.95 10.76 -19.08
C VAL A 6 -18.86 11.48 -18.29
N PRO A 7 -18.98 12.78 -18.06
CA PRO A 7 -18.06 13.50 -17.20
C PRO A 7 -18.19 12.93 -15.77
N VAL A 8 -17.07 12.39 -15.25
CA VAL A 8 -17.01 11.87 -13.89
C VAL A 8 -16.46 12.99 -13.01
N ASP A 9 -17.24 13.43 -12.04
CA ASP A 9 -16.81 14.41 -11.04
C ASP A 9 -16.32 13.73 -9.75
N ILE A 10 -15.62 14.48 -8.92
CA ILE A 10 -15.08 13.97 -7.67
C ILE A 10 -16.18 13.61 -6.64
N ARG A 11 -17.34 14.28 -6.69
CA ARG A 11 -18.45 14.02 -5.77
C ARG A 11 -19.02 12.63 -6.04
N SER A 12 -19.25 12.29 -7.32
CA SER A 12 -19.67 10.95 -7.74
C SER A 12 -18.68 9.87 -7.33
N CYS A 13 -17.36 10.12 -7.48
CA CYS A 13 -16.33 9.19 -7.00
C CYS A 13 -16.40 9.01 -5.48
N ARG A 14 -16.54 10.11 -4.72
CA ARG A 14 -16.65 10.07 -3.25
C ARG A 14 -17.86 9.26 -2.79
N LEU A 15 -19.04 9.51 -3.37
CA LEU A 15 -20.26 8.80 -3.02
C LEU A 15 -20.16 7.31 -3.37
N LEU A 16 -19.69 6.98 -4.55
CA LEU A 16 -19.53 5.59 -4.97
C LEU A 16 -18.58 4.82 -4.05
N GLY A 17 -17.42 5.40 -3.72
CA GLY A 17 -16.46 4.76 -2.84
C GLY A 17 -16.92 4.71 -1.37
N LEU A 18 -17.65 5.73 -0.91
CA LEU A 18 -18.28 5.72 0.42
C LEU A 18 -19.34 4.62 0.53
N THR A 19 -20.20 4.47 -0.50
CA THR A 19 -21.16 3.36 -0.59
C THR A 19 -20.44 2.01 -0.56
N GLY A 20 -19.34 1.88 -1.34
CA GLY A 20 -18.52 0.66 -1.33
C GLY A 20 -17.94 0.37 0.06
N SER A 21 -17.33 1.36 0.72
CA SER A 21 -16.77 1.20 2.06
C SER A 21 -17.84 0.92 3.12
N ALA A 22 -19.02 1.54 3.01
CA ALA A 22 -20.14 1.28 3.92
C ALA A 22 -20.68 -0.15 3.75
N ALA A 23 -20.79 -0.63 2.51
CA ALA A 23 -21.18 -2.01 2.23
C ALA A 23 -20.16 -3.03 2.76
N LEU A 24 -18.85 -2.73 2.63
CA LEU A 24 -17.77 -3.52 3.24
C LEU A 24 -17.89 -3.56 4.75
N ALA A 25 -18.15 -2.42 5.40
CA ALA A 25 -18.25 -2.33 6.84
C ALA A 25 -19.51 -3.07 7.37
N ALA A 26 -20.66 -2.85 6.75
CA ALA A 26 -21.91 -3.50 7.13
C ALA A 26 -21.83 -5.02 6.90
N GLY A 27 -21.32 -5.45 5.74
CA GLY A 27 -21.14 -6.87 5.45
C GLY A 27 -20.10 -7.52 6.36
N GLY A 28 -19.05 -6.77 6.69
CA GLY A 28 -17.99 -7.20 7.60
C GLY A 28 -18.49 -7.56 9.00
N ALA A 29 -19.57 -6.94 9.45
CA ALA A 29 -20.19 -7.25 10.76
C ALA A 29 -20.70 -8.71 10.87
N ALA A 30 -20.92 -9.38 9.74
CA ALA A 30 -21.34 -10.78 9.71
C ALA A 30 -20.37 -11.71 8.95
N ALA A 31 -19.52 -11.18 8.07
CA ALA A 31 -18.62 -11.98 7.23
C ALA A 31 -17.12 -11.63 7.39
N GLY A 32 -16.79 -10.67 8.26
CA GLY A 32 -15.40 -10.26 8.52
C GLY A 32 -14.60 -11.27 9.31
N ALA A 33 -13.39 -10.89 9.70
CA ALA A 33 -12.53 -11.65 10.59
C ALA A 33 -12.98 -11.43 12.07
N LEU A 34 -14.20 -11.87 12.37
CA LEU A 34 -14.85 -11.72 13.68
C LEU A 34 -14.13 -12.54 14.77
N PRO A 35 -14.23 -12.16 16.04
CA PRO A 35 -13.90 -13.07 17.15
C PRO A 35 -14.62 -14.41 16.98
N VAL A 36 -13.96 -15.48 17.42
CA VAL A 36 -14.48 -16.87 17.18
C VAL A 36 -15.91 -17.05 17.72
N ARG A 37 -16.23 -16.37 18.83
CA ARG A 37 -17.57 -16.45 19.45
C ARG A 37 -18.67 -15.73 18.66
N ASP A 38 -18.29 -14.75 17.85
CA ASP A 38 -19.21 -13.86 17.15
C ASP A 38 -19.43 -14.27 15.68
N VAL A 39 -18.79 -15.36 15.25
CA VAL A 39 -18.93 -15.87 13.88
C VAL A 39 -20.34 -16.43 13.69
N PRO A 40 -21.15 -15.87 12.76
CA PRO A 40 -22.48 -16.40 12.48
C PRO A 40 -22.44 -17.86 12.01
N ALA A 41 -23.52 -18.60 12.28
CA ALA A 41 -23.65 -19.96 11.77
C ALA A 41 -23.47 -20.00 10.24
N PRO A 42 -22.72 -20.97 9.69
CA PRO A 42 -22.56 -21.15 8.26
C PRO A 42 -23.93 -21.19 7.57
N HIS A 43 -24.04 -20.51 6.42
CA HIS A 43 -25.26 -20.42 5.61
C HIS A 43 -26.46 -19.70 6.27
N SER A 44 -26.30 -19.07 7.44
CA SER A 44 -27.33 -18.19 8.01
C SER A 44 -27.57 -16.98 7.08
N ALA A 45 -28.75 -16.40 7.13
CA ALA A 45 -29.07 -15.20 6.35
C ALA A 45 -28.06 -14.08 6.60
N ALA A 46 -27.61 -13.90 7.85
CA ALA A 46 -26.61 -12.90 8.20
C ALA A 46 -25.27 -13.17 7.50
N ALA A 47 -24.77 -14.42 7.50
CA ALA A 47 -23.52 -14.77 6.82
C ALA A 47 -23.60 -14.58 5.30
N VAL A 48 -24.73 -14.99 4.69
CA VAL A 48 -24.95 -14.85 3.23
C VAL A 48 -25.06 -13.39 2.82
N LEU A 49 -25.91 -12.62 3.49
CA LEU A 49 -26.08 -11.17 3.18
C LEU A 49 -24.79 -10.38 3.49
N GLY A 50 -24.12 -10.73 4.59
CA GLY A 50 -22.85 -10.13 4.95
C GLY A 50 -21.79 -10.34 3.87
N LEU A 51 -21.60 -11.57 3.40
CA LEU A 51 -20.63 -11.90 2.37
C LEU A 51 -20.99 -11.26 1.02
N ALA A 52 -22.25 -11.29 0.60
CA ALA A 52 -22.72 -10.64 -0.61
C ALA A 52 -22.49 -9.12 -0.56
N SER A 53 -22.77 -8.47 0.59
CA SER A 53 -22.54 -7.05 0.80
C SER A 53 -21.05 -6.68 0.72
N VAL A 54 -20.16 -7.50 1.27
CA VAL A 54 -18.70 -7.30 1.15
C VAL A 54 -18.27 -7.33 -0.30
N TYR A 55 -18.70 -8.33 -1.08
CA TYR A 55 -18.30 -8.43 -2.48
C TYR A 55 -18.95 -7.38 -3.38
N PHE A 56 -20.14 -6.93 -3.05
CA PHE A 56 -20.74 -5.73 -3.65
C PHE A 56 -19.83 -4.50 -3.41
N GLY A 57 -19.42 -4.26 -2.17
CA GLY A 57 -18.52 -3.17 -1.81
C GLY A 57 -17.13 -3.29 -2.44
N LEU A 58 -16.59 -4.51 -2.58
CA LEU A 58 -15.32 -4.79 -3.26
C LEU A 58 -15.35 -4.45 -4.75
N VAL A 59 -16.49 -4.44 -5.39
CA VAL A 59 -16.63 -3.98 -6.78
C VAL A 59 -16.70 -2.44 -6.82
N LEU A 60 -17.50 -1.82 -5.94
CA LEU A 60 -17.71 -0.37 -5.97
C LEU A 60 -16.46 0.43 -5.60
N LEU A 61 -15.75 0.02 -4.54
CA LEU A 61 -14.61 0.79 -4.03
C LEU A 61 -13.43 0.86 -5.02
N PRO A 62 -12.93 -0.25 -5.61
CA PRO A 62 -11.92 -0.17 -6.67
C PRO A 62 -12.40 0.55 -7.93
N ALA A 63 -13.69 0.44 -8.28
CA ALA A 63 -14.26 1.19 -9.39
C ALA A 63 -14.23 2.70 -9.13
N ALA A 64 -14.64 3.15 -7.94
CA ALA A 64 -14.57 4.54 -7.53
C ALA A 64 -13.12 5.06 -7.57
N TRP A 65 -12.17 4.25 -7.09
CA TRP A 65 -10.74 4.57 -7.14
C TRP A 65 -10.22 4.69 -8.58
N ALA A 66 -10.61 3.78 -9.48
CA ALA A 66 -10.23 3.83 -10.88
C ALA A 66 -10.83 5.07 -11.59
N LEU A 67 -12.07 5.42 -11.28
CA LEU A 67 -12.73 6.64 -11.79
C LEU A 67 -12.03 7.89 -11.26
N LEU A 68 -11.68 7.96 -9.97
CA LEU A 68 -10.91 9.04 -9.40
C LEU A 68 -9.54 9.21 -10.10
N GLY A 69 -8.89 8.10 -10.46
CA GLY A 69 -7.66 8.14 -11.26
C GLY A 69 -7.84 8.70 -12.66
N ARG A 70 -9.07 8.67 -13.22
CA ARG A 70 -9.41 9.34 -14.49
C ARG A 70 -9.60 10.85 -14.29
N THR A 71 -10.26 11.27 -13.20
CA THR A 71 -10.45 12.71 -12.91
C THR A 71 -9.12 13.44 -12.76
N LEU A 72 -8.08 12.78 -12.22
CA LEU A 72 -6.73 13.33 -12.13
C LEU A 72 -6.06 13.64 -13.47
N ARG A 73 -6.54 13.02 -14.55
CA ARG A 73 -6.05 13.24 -15.92
C ARG A 73 -6.97 14.14 -16.74
N GLY A 74 -8.05 14.61 -16.14
CA GLY A 74 -9.01 15.52 -16.74
C GLY A 74 -8.52 16.97 -16.78
N PRO A 75 -9.31 17.87 -17.41
CA PRO A 75 -8.95 19.29 -17.56
C PRO A 75 -8.94 20.06 -16.23
N ALA A 76 -9.69 19.60 -15.21
CA ALA A 76 -9.77 20.21 -13.89
C ALA A 76 -9.50 19.15 -12.81
N PRO A 77 -8.23 18.76 -12.56
CA PRO A 77 -7.91 17.72 -11.60
C PRO A 77 -8.21 18.18 -10.17
N PRO A 78 -8.72 17.27 -9.30
CA PRO A 78 -8.93 17.56 -7.89
C PRO A 78 -7.60 17.85 -7.18
N GLY A 79 -7.67 18.73 -6.16
CA GLY A 79 -6.50 19.10 -5.36
C GLY A 79 -6.13 18.04 -4.30
N LEU A 80 -4.99 18.27 -3.63
CA LEU A 80 -4.52 17.38 -2.55
C LEU A 80 -5.54 17.29 -1.41
N ARG A 81 -6.17 18.41 -1.02
CA ARG A 81 -7.21 18.42 0.03
C ARG A 81 -8.40 17.54 -0.36
N ASP A 82 -8.77 17.55 -1.61
CA ASP A 82 -9.86 16.71 -2.12
C ASP A 82 -9.54 15.22 -2.02
N LEU A 83 -8.30 14.83 -2.33
CA LEU A 83 -7.85 13.45 -2.20
C LEU A 83 -7.81 13.02 -0.72
N LEU A 84 -7.31 13.87 0.17
CA LEU A 84 -7.26 13.56 1.60
C LEU A 84 -8.66 13.45 2.21
N LEU A 85 -9.58 14.33 1.84
CA LEU A 85 -10.99 14.23 2.24
C LEU A 85 -11.63 12.93 1.71
N THR A 86 -11.35 12.57 0.45
CA THR A 86 -11.85 11.33 -0.14
C THR A 86 -11.33 10.11 0.62
N LEU A 87 -10.04 10.10 0.99
CA LEU A 87 -9.44 9.05 1.82
C LEU A 87 -10.15 8.95 3.19
N ALA A 88 -10.35 10.07 3.85
CA ALA A 88 -11.03 10.11 5.15
C ALA A 88 -12.47 9.57 5.06
N LEU A 89 -13.23 9.99 4.03
CA LEU A 89 -14.59 9.51 3.80
C LEU A 89 -14.64 7.99 3.54
N TRP A 90 -13.71 7.47 2.73
CA TRP A 90 -13.69 6.04 2.41
C TRP A 90 -13.15 5.19 3.56
N ALA A 91 -12.26 5.74 4.40
CA ALA A 91 -11.74 5.03 5.56
C ALA A 91 -12.74 4.99 6.73
N ALA A 92 -13.60 6.00 6.89
CA ALA A 92 -14.48 6.15 8.05
C ALA A 92 -15.38 4.93 8.31
N PRO A 93 -16.12 4.36 7.34
CA PRO A 93 -16.91 3.16 7.59
C PRO A 93 -16.05 1.96 8.00
N LEU A 94 -14.86 1.80 7.40
CA LEU A 94 -13.95 0.68 7.67
C LEU A 94 -13.34 0.74 9.08
N LEU A 95 -13.28 1.92 9.69
CA LEU A 95 -12.83 2.06 11.09
C LEU A 95 -13.84 1.48 12.08
N LEU A 96 -15.12 1.51 11.74
CA LEU A 96 -16.21 0.97 12.56
C LEU A 96 -16.44 -0.52 12.33
N ALA A 97 -15.92 -1.06 11.21
CA ALA A 97 -16.06 -2.47 10.88
C ALA A 97 -15.22 -3.36 11.80
N PRO A 98 -15.55 -4.64 11.99
CA PRO A 98 -14.61 -5.65 12.50
C PRO A 98 -13.35 -5.71 11.61
N PRO A 99 -12.28 -6.39 12.05
CA PRO A 99 -11.14 -6.67 11.15
C PRO A 99 -11.61 -7.37 9.88
N LEU A 100 -11.03 -6.97 8.72
CA LEU A 100 -11.41 -7.46 7.41
C LEU A 100 -10.21 -8.07 6.70
N PHE A 101 -10.43 -9.14 5.94
CA PHE A 101 -9.48 -9.77 5.01
C PHE A 101 -8.26 -10.42 5.66
N SER A 102 -8.12 -10.39 6.97
CA SER A 102 -7.05 -11.06 7.72
C SER A 102 -7.36 -11.14 9.20
N ARG A 103 -6.89 -12.19 9.84
CA ARG A 103 -6.92 -12.37 11.29
C ARG A 103 -5.58 -12.02 11.96
N ASP A 104 -4.64 -11.42 11.23
CA ASP A 104 -3.29 -11.14 11.73
C ASP A 104 -3.30 -10.20 12.94
N VAL A 105 -4.27 -9.28 13.04
CA VAL A 105 -4.41 -8.36 14.19
C VAL A 105 -4.54 -9.09 15.52
N TYR A 106 -5.20 -10.26 15.55
CA TYR A 106 -5.29 -11.10 16.75
C TYR A 106 -3.93 -11.73 17.10
N SER A 107 -3.17 -12.15 16.08
CA SER A 107 -1.79 -12.62 16.29
C SER A 107 -0.89 -11.51 16.83
N TYR A 108 -1.03 -10.29 16.33
CA TYR A 108 -0.29 -9.12 16.83
C TYR A 108 -0.58 -8.87 18.31
N LEU A 109 -1.86 -8.89 18.66
CA LEU A 109 -2.30 -8.68 20.05
C LEU A 109 -1.77 -9.78 20.97
N ALA A 110 -1.89 -11.05 20.55
CA ALA A 110 -1.37 -12.19 21.32
C ALA A 110 0.16 -12.12 21.49
N GLN A 111 0.91 -11.73 20.46
CA GLN A 111 2.37 -11.54 20.54
C GLN A 111 2.74 -10.40 21.48
N GLY A 112 1.98 -9.29 21.49
CA GLY A 112 2.16 -8.23 22.48
C GLY A 112 1.90 -8.69 23.90
N ALA A 113 0.87 -9.51 24.12
CA ALA A 113 0.57 -10.11 25.43
C ALA A 113 1.63 -11.15 25.87
N MET A 114 2.23 -11.89 24.92
CA MET A 114 3.37 -12.76 25.21
C MET A 114 4.58 -11.96 25.70
N VAL A 115 4.88 -10.81 25.10
CA VAL A 115 5.96 -9.91 25.56
C VAL A 115 5.65 -9.42 26.98
N ASP A 116 4.41 -9.03 27.26
CA ASP A 116 3.96 -8.63 28.61
C ASP A 116 4.14 -9.77 29.64
N ALA A 117 3.80 -10.99 29.24
CA ALA A 117 3.96 -12.20 30.04
C ALA A 117 5.42 -12.73 30.10
N ARG A 118 6.38 -12.05 29.48
CA ARG A 118 7.79 -12.45 29.38
C ARG A 118 8.00 -13.82 28.73
N ILE A 119 7.11 -14.21 27.80
CA ILE A 119 7.24 -15.40 26.98
C ILE A 119 8.10 -15.05 25.76
N ASP A 120 9.12 -15.85 25.48
CA ASP A 120 9.96 -15.66 24.28
C ASP A 120 9.13 -15.87 23.01
N VAL A 121 8.82 -14.75 22.35
CA VAL A 121 7.99 -14.70 21.13
C VAL A 121 8.70 -15.26 19.89
N TYR A 122 10.02 -15.41 19.95
CA TYR A 122 10.82 -15.96 18.86
C TYR A 122 11.06 -17.48 18.99
N ALA A 123 10.87 -18.02 20.21
CA ALA A 123 10.92 -19.46 20.45
C ALA A 123 9.52 -20.10 20.39
N HIS A 124 8.47 -19.34 20.73
CA HIS A 124 7.13 -19.88 20.91
C HIS A 124 6.08 -19.11 20.10
N GLY A 125 5.06 -19.85 19.62
CA GLY A 125 3.87 -19.26 19.03
C GLY A 125 2.82 -18.85 20.08
N PRO A 126 1.77 -18.09 19.68
CA PRO A 126 0.71 -17.58 20.57
C PRO A 126 -0.02 -18.62 21.43
N SER A 127 -0.05 -19.89 21.02
CA SER A 127 -0.64 -21.00 21.82
C SER A 127 -0.01 -21.13 23.20
N ARG A 128 1.26 -20.71 23.38
CA ARG A 128 1.96 -20.75 24.66
C ARG A 128 1.38 -19.77 25.68
N LEU A 129 0.75 -18.69 25.21
CA LEU A 129 0.09 -17.70 26.06
C LEU A 129 -1.17 -18.28 26.72
N GLY A 130 -1.96 -19.09 25.97
CA GLY A 130 -3.29 -19.51 26.40
C GLY A 130 -4.31 -18.38 26.47
N GLY A 131 -5.48 -18.68 27.04
CA GLY A 131 -6.53 -17.69 27.28
C GLY A 131 -7.28 -17.17 26.04
N PRO A 132 -8.16 -16.18 26.22
CA PRO A 132 -9.05 -15.70 25.16
C PRO A 132 -8.30 -15.08 23.99
N THR A 133 -7.24 -14.31 24.24
CA THR A 133 -6.46 -13.67 23.16
C THR A 133 -5.79 -14.68 22.25
N ALA A 134 -5.20 -15.76 22.80
CA ALA A 134 -4.60 -16.82 22.01
C ALA A 134 -5.63 -17.64 21.23
N ALA A 135 -6.86 -17.79 21.75
CA ALA A 135 -7.96 -18.49 21.09
C ALA A 135 -8.39 -17.83 19.78
N GLU A 136 -8.28 -16.51 19.67
CA GLU A 136 -8.63 -15.74 18.48
C GLU A 136 -7.60 -15.82 17.35
N VAL A 137 -6.38 -16.30 17.65
CA VAL A 137 -5.31 -16.41 16.65
C VAL A 137 -5.64 -17.48 15.61
N ALA A 138 -5.46 -17.13 14.32
CA ALA A 138 -5.67 -18.08 13.23
C ALA A 138 -4.81 -19.33 13.41
N PRO A 139 -5.34 -20.55 13.10
CA PRO A 139 -4.63 -21.83 13.32
C PRO A 139 -3.21 -21.86 12.78
N VAL A 140 -2.98 -21.26 11.61
CA VAL A 140 -1.66 -21.19 10.95
C VAL A 140 -0.61 -20.42 11.78
N TRP A 141 -1.05 -19.52 12.66
CA TRP A 141 -0.16 -18.69 13.47
C TRP A 141 -0.07 -19.12 14.94
N ARG A 142 -0.93 -20.05 15.40
CA ARG A 142 -0.98 -20.46 16.82
C ARG A 142 0.34 -21.00 17.35
N HIS A 143 1.03 -21.77 16.53
CA HIS A 143 2.29 -22.43 16.90
C HIS A 143 3.51 -21.80 16.22
N THR A 144 3.32 -20.73 15.45
CA THR A 144 4.38 -20.11 14.68
C THR A 144 4.98 -18.95 15.48
N PRO A 145 6.31 -18.96 15.74
CA PRO A 145 7.01 -17.83 16.32
C PRO A 145 6.83 -16.55 15.49
N THR A 146 6.96 -15.38 16.13
CA THR A 146 6.75 -14.12 15.46
C THR A 146 7.82 -13.81 14.41
N PRO A 147 7.43 -13.34 13.20
CA PRO A 147 8.39 -12.85 12.21
C PRO A 147 8.70 -11.35 12.35
N TYR A 148 8.18 -10.69 13.36
CA TYR A 148 8.26 -9.22 13.49
C TYR A 148 9.41 -8.78 14.38
N GLY A 149 9.99 -7.63 14.04
CA GLY A 149 11.06 -7.03 14.81
C GLY A 149 10.58 -6.28 16.07
N PRO A 150 11.53 -5.86 16.92
CA PRO A 150 11.26 -5.28 18.24
C PRO A 150 10.43 -4.00 18.19
N VAL A 151 10.51 -3.21 17.15
CA VAL A 151 9.73 -1.95 17.03
C VAL A 151 8.23 -2.23 16.94
N PHE A 152 7.82 -3.23 16.16
CA PHE A 152 6.42 -3.59 16.10
C PHE A 152 5.95 -4.31 17.37
N LEU A 153 6.78 -5.18 17.94
CA LEU A 153 6.46 -5.84 19.22
C LEU A 153 6.28 -4.85 20.35
N GLY A 154 7.05 -3.75 20.38
CA GLY A 154 6.82 -2.66 21.33
C GLY A 154 5.45 -1.98 21.15
N CYS A 155 5.00 -1.76 19.91
CA CYS A 155 3.64 -1.27 19.64
C CYS A 155 2.58 -2.28 20.09
N ALA A 156 2.77 -3.56 19.80
CA ALA A 156 1.84 -4.63 20.19
C ALA A 156 1.78 -4.80 21.70
N TYR A 157 2.90 -4.74 22.40
CA TYR A 157 2.99 -4.74 23.86
C TYR A 157 2.20 -3.61 24.49
N ALA A 158 2.38 -2.37 24.00
CA ALA A 158 1.66 -1.21 24.50
C ALA A 158 0.13 -1.35 24.37
N MET A 159 -0.34 -2.02 23.30
CA MET A 159 -1.77 -2.26 23.07
C MET A 159 -2.29 -3.48 23.83
N ALA A 160 -1.45 -4.47 24.12
CA ALA A 160 -1.84 -5.65 24.89
C ALA A 160 -2.24 -5.31 26.33
N GLY A 161 -1.57 -4.32 26.94
CA GLY A 161 -1.95 -3.82 28.27
C GLY A 161 -3.39 -3.31 28.34
N SER A 162 -3.89 -2.66 27.29
CA SER A 162 -5.28 -2.19 27.20
C SER A 162 -6.28 -3.32 26.91
N ALA A 163 -5.81 -4.47 26.40
CA ALA A 163 -6.62 -5.63 26.03
C ALA A 163 -6.81 -6.65 27.16
N ARG A 164 -6.28 -6.40 28.35
CA ARG A 164 -6.38 -7.34 29.48
C ARG A 164 -7.82 -7.68 29.86
N THR A 165 -8.75 -6.79 29.60
CA THR A 165 -10.18 -6.95 29.89
C THR A 165 -10.98 -7.41 28.67
N GLU A 166 -10.64 -6.92 27.47
CA GLU A 166 -11.37 -7.22 26.24
C GLU A 166 -10.45 -7.24 25.02
N VAL A 167 -10.55 -8.30 24.20
CA VAL A 167 -9.82 -8.44 22.92
C VAL A 167 -10.17 -7.29 21.95
N ALA A 168 -11.44 -6.85 21.94
CA ALA A 168 -11.89 -5.76 21.06
C ALA A 168 -11.15 -4.45 21.32
N THR A 169 -10.89 -4.10 22.57
CA THR A 169 -10.14 -2.89 22.96
C THR A 169 -8.70 -2.92 22.42
N GLY A 170 -8.03 -4.07 22.54
CA GLY A 170 -6.68 -4.24 22.00
C GLY A 170 -6.65 -4.18 20.47
N VAL A 171 -7.63 -4.77 19.80
CA VAL A 171 -7.78 -4.68 18.33
C VAL A 171 -8.00 -3.23 17.90
N LEU A 172 -8.84 -2.46 18.63
CA LEU A 172 -9.04 -1.03 18.37
C LEU A 172 -7.73 -0.25 18.53
N GLY A 173 -6.96 -0.52 19.58
CA GLY A 173 -5.64 0.09 19.82
C GLY A 173 -4.68 -0.14 18.65
N LEU A 174 -4.55 -1.38 18.19
CA LEU A 174 -3.72 -1.72 17.02
C LEU A 174 -4.23 -1.07 15.73
N ARG A 175 -5.55 -0.94 15.57
CA ARG A 175 -6.15 -0.24 14.44
C ARG A 175 -5.82 1.25 14.44
N LEU A 176 -5.83 1.91 15.61
CA LEU A 176 -5.41 3.30 15.74
C LEU A 176 -3.92 3.49 15.41
N VAL A 177 -3.06 2.55 15.81
CA VAL A 177 -1.63 2.53 15.42
C VAL A 177 -1.49 2.42 13.91
N ALA A 178 -2.23 1.51 13.27
CA ALA A 178 -2.21 1.34 11.82
C ALA A 178 -2.77 2.58 11.10
N LEU A 179 -3.86 3.17 11.58
CA LEU A 179 -4.45 4.39 11.03
C LEU A 179 -3.49 5.58 11.09
N LEU A 180 -2.81 5.79 12.23
CA LEU A 180 -1.76 6.79 12.36
C LEU A 180 -0.61 6.50 11.38
N GLY A 181 -0.27 5.21 11.20
CA GLY A 181 0.67 4.76 10.18
C GLY A 181 0.24 5.20 8.77
N VAL A 182 -1.00 4.91 8.37
CA VAL A 182 -1.56 5.30 7.06
C VAL A 182 -1.57 6.82 6.90
N ALA A 183 -2.06 7.57 7.89
CA ALA A 183 -2.11 9.04 7.81
C ALA A 183 -0.73 9.64 7.55
N LEU A 184 0.27 9.23 8.33
CA LEU A 184 1.64 9.72 8.18
C LEU A 184 2.32 9.21 6.89
N MET A 185 2.03 7.98 6.45
CA MET A 185 2.46 7.45 5.17
C MET A 185 1.94 8.32 4.02
N VAL A 186 0.65 8.64 4.02
CA VAL A 186 0.01 9.46 2.97
C VAL A 186 0.55 10.88 2.97
N LEU A 187 0.79 11.48 4.14
CA LEU A 187 1.39 12.82 4.26
C LEU A 187 2.84 12.87 3.73
N CYS A 188 3.58 11.74 3.75
CA CYS A 188 4.92 11.66 3.16
C CYS A 188 4.91 11.65 1.63
N LEU A 189 3.85 11.13 0.99
CA LEU A 189 3.80 10.91 -0.47
C LEU A 189 4.02 12.19 -1.30
N PRO A 190 3.36 13.33 -1.03
CA PRO A 190 3.57 14.54 -1.81
C PRO A 190 5.01 15.07 -1.71
N ALA A 191 5.61 14.99 -0.52
CA ALA A 191 6.99 15.42 -0.31
C ALA A 191 7.99 14.50 -1.03
N LEU A 192 7.76 13.19 -0.97
CA LEU A 192 8.58 12.19 -1.64
C LEU A 192 8.47 12.33 -3.17
N ALA A 193 7.24 12.47 -3.69
CA ALA A 193 6.98 12.63 -5.12
C ALA A 193 7.64 13.89 -5.69
N ARG A 194 7.46 15.05 -5.05
CA ARG A 194 8.13 16.29 -5.49
C ARG A 194 9.64 16.13 -5.54
N ARG A 195 10.26 15.54 -4.51
CA ARG A 195 11.72 15.31 -4.45
C ARG A 195 12.21 14.28 -5.45
N CYS A 196 11.37 13.33 -5.80
CA CYS A 196 11.65 12.34 -6.86
C CYS A 196 11.19 12.79 -8.24
N GLY A 197 10.57 13.96 -8.38
CA GLY A 197 10.11 14.50 -9.65
C GLY A 197 8.93 13.73 -10.25
N ALA A 198 8.15 13.03 -9.43
CA ALA A 198 6.85 12.47 -9.81
C ALA A 198 5.72 13.46 -9.50
N ASP A 199 4.52 13.18 -10.01
CA ASP A 199 3.33 13.96 -9.71
C ASP A 199 2.78 13.62 -8.32
N PRO A 200 2.65 14.62 -7.39
CA PRO A 200 2.16 14.38 -6.04
C PRO A 200 0.74 13.84 -5.96
N LEU A 201 -0.16 14.25 -6.85
CA LEU A 201 -1.55 13.82 -6.84
C LEU A 201 -1.67 12.35 -7.28
N THR A 202 -0.96 11.97 -8.34
CA THR A 202 -0.85 10.57 -8.76
C THR A 202 -0.23 9.71 -7.67
N ALA A 203 0.78 10.22 -6.95
CA ALA A 203 1.41 9.49 -5.86
C ALA A 203 0.42 9.23 -4.70
N VAL A 204 -0.36 10.23 -4.30
CA VAL A 204 -1.38 10.07 -3.26
C VAL A 204 -2.52 9.16 -3.71
N TRP A 205 -2.98 9.28 -4.96
CA TRP A 205 -3.99 8.39 -5.51
C TRP A 205 -3.55 6.92 -5.53
N LEU A 206 -2.36 6.64 -6.08
CA LEU A 206 -1.89 5.26 -6.23
C LEU A 206 -1.35 4.67 -4.93
N GLY A 207 -0.64 5.46 -4.11
CA GLY A 207 0.02 4.97 -2.90
C GLY A 207 -0.78 5.18 -1.62
N GLY A 208 -1.75 6.10 -1.60
CA GLY A 208 -2.53 6.47 -0.41
C GLY A 208 -3.99 6.04 -0.47
N LEU A 209 -4.70 6.37 -1.57
CA LEU A 209 -6.10 5.98 -1.77
C LEU A 209 -6.25 4.58 -2.39
N ASN A 210 -5.17 3.84 -2.55
CA ASN A 210 -5.17 2.49 -3.10
C ASN A 210 -6.18 1.60 -2.34
N PRO A 211 -7.03 0.82 -3.04
CA PRO A 211 -7.97 -0.08 -2.38
C PRO A 211 -7.31 -1.01 -1.36
N LEU A 212 -6.10 -1.52 -1.64
CA LEU A 212 -5.36 -2.37 -0.69
C LEU A 212 -4.97 -1.63 0.60
N VAL A 213 -4.73 -0.30 0.53
CA VAL A 213 -4.51 0.51 1.75
C VAL A 213 -5.77 0.53 2.61
N LEU A 214 -6.92 0.81 2.00
CA LEU A 214 -8.20 0.85 2.69
C LEU A 214 -8.60 -0.52 3.25
N LEU A 215 -8.51 -1.57 2.44
CA LEU A 215 -8.93 -2.91 2.82
C LEU A 215 -8.02 -3.52 3.89
N HIS A 216 -6.70 -3.42 3.70
CA HIS A 216 -5.76 -4.14 4.55
C HIS A 216 -5.11 -3.27 5.62
N LEU A 217 -4.62 -2.07 5.29
CA LEU A 217 -3.96 -1.24 6.30
C LEU A 217 -4.98 -0.59 7.25
N VAL A 218 -6.13 -0.15 6.74
CA VAL A 218 -7.21 0.40 7.57
C VAL A 218 -8.11 -0.72 8.10
N GLY A 219 -8.79 -1.47 7.22
CA GLY A 219 -9.74 -2.51 7.59
C GLY A 219 -9.09 -3.69 8.32
N GLY A 220 -7.94 -4.18 7.85
CA GLY A 220 -7.19 -5.28 8.43
C GLY A 220 -6.20 -4.90 9.53
N ALA A 221 -5.98 -3.60 9.79
CA ALA A 221 -5.05 -3.07 10.80
C ALA A 221 -3.60 -3.62 10.68
N HIS A 222 -3.10 -3.81 9.44
CA HIS A 222 -1.78 -4.40 9.24
C HIS A 222 -0.64 -3.45 9.63
N ASN A 223 0.39 -4.04 10.27
CA ASN A 223 1.60 -3.36 10.72
C ASN A 223 2.45 -2.78 9.58
N ASP A 224 2.21 -3.19 8.35
CA ASP A 224 2.82 -2.65 7.14
C ASP A 224 2.61 -1.12 7.02
N ALA A 225 1.54 -0.57 7.59
CA ALA A 225 1.32 0.87 7.67
C ALA A 225 2.42 1.59 8.48
N VAL A 226 2.84 0.99 9.61
CA VAL A 226 3.92 1.51 10.44
C VAL A 226 5.27 1.41 9.71
N MET A 227 5.53 0.28 9.06
CA MET A 227 6.74 0.08 8.25
C MET A 227 6.84 1.12 7.13
N LEU A 228 5.78 1.29 6.32
CA LEU A 228 5.78 2.19 5.16
C LEU A 228 5.89 3.65 5.58
N ARG A 229 5.26 4.05 6.69
CA ARG A 229 5.43 5.39 7.28
C ARG A 229 6.88 5.68 7.59
N LEU A 230 7.54 4.78 8.33
CA LEU A 230 8.93 4.95 8.74
C LEU A 230 9.88 4.93 7.55
N LEU A 231 9.68 4.02 6.59
CA LEU A 231 10.45 3.95 5.35
C LEU A 231 10.30 5.24 4.53
N GLY A 232 9.07 5.70 4.32
CA GLY A 232 8.78 6.92 3.58
C GLY A 232 9.39 8.15 4.23
N ALA A 233 9.19 8.32 5.53
CA ALA A 233 9.77 9.43 6.30
C ALA A 233 11.31 9.40 6.27
N GLY A 234 11.92 8.22 6.38
CA GLY A 234 13.36 8.03 6.29
C GLY A 234 13.95 8.41 4.93
N LEU A 235 13.25 8.04 3.84
CA LEU A 235 13.64 8.44 2.49
C LEU A 235 13.43 9.95 2.25
N VAL A 236 12.35 10.54 2.75
CA VAL A 236 12.12 11.99 2.73
C VAL A 236 13.23 12.73 3.48
N ALA A 237 13.60 12.27 4.68
CA ALA A 237 14.68 12.87 5.46
C ALA A 237 16.03 12.79 4.72
N SER A 238 16.33 11.64 4.11
CA SER A 238 17.56 11.43 3.34
C SER A 238 17.64 12.33 2.11
N LEU A 239 16.54 12.48 1.37
CA LEU A 239 16.40 13.41 0.26
C LEU A 239 16.44 14.88 0.73
N GLY A 240 16.06 15.16 1.98
CA GLY A 240 15.99 16.47 2.62
C GLY A 240 17.24 16.92 3.37
N ARG A 241 18.41 16.34 3.13
CA ARG A 241 19.70 16.66 3.76
C ARG A 241 19.90 16.12 5.19
N ARG A 242 19.04 15.22 5.69
CA ARG A 242 19.15 14.58 7.02
C ARG A 242 19.36 13.05 6.90
N PRO A 243 20.45 12.58 6.23
CA PRO A 243 20.64 11.13 6.00
C PRO A 243 20.89 10.32 7.26
N ALA A 244 21.32 10.92 8.37
CA ALA A 244 21.42 10.24 9.66
C ALA A 244 20.03 9.87 10.20
N VAL A 245 19.09 10.85 10.20
CA VAL A 245 17.67 10.62 10.54
C VAL A 245 17.06 9.59 9.60
N GLY A 246 17.40 9.66 8.30
CA GLY A 246 16.97 8.69 7.31
C GLY A 246 17.44 7.28 7.63
N ALA A 247 18.69 7.09 8.04
CA ALA A 247 19.23 5.78 8.45
C ALA A 247 18.46 5.23 9.66
N VAL A 248 18.24 6.04 10.70
CA VAL A 248 17.49 5.66 11.90
C VAL A 248 16.05 5.22 11.51
N LEU A 249 15.32 6.05 10.76
CA LEU A 249 13.92 5.77 10.42
C LEU A 249 13.78 4.54 9.51
N VAL A 250 14.67 4.35 8.53
CA VAL A 250 14.65 3.15 7.67
C VAL A 250 15.01 1.89 8.48
N THR A 251 15.93 2.00 9.44
CA THR A 251 16.23 0.88 10.35
C THR A 251 15.05 0.55 11.24
N LEU A 252 14.38 1.56 11.82
CA LEU A 252 13.14 1.33 12.58
C LEU A 252 12.06 0.66 11.72
N ALA A 253 11.94 1.04 10.44
CA ALA A 253 11.05 0.36 9.49
C ALA A 253 11.42 -1.11 9.29
N ALA A 254 12.72 -1.42 9.16
CA ALA A 254 13.23 -2.79 9.05
C ALA A 254 13.01 -3.60 10.34
N LEU A 255 13.02 -2.94 11.49
CA LEU A 255 12.69 -3.53 12.79
C LEU A 255 11.18 -3.62 13.07
N VAL A 256 10.33 -3.11 12.18
CA VAL A 256 8.91 -3.50 12.08
C VAL A 256 8.82 -4.76 11.20
N LYS A 257 9.44 -4.72 10.01
CA LYS A 257 9.39 -5.79 9.02
C LYS A 257 10.64 -5.77 8.12
N ALA A 258 11.40 -6.84 8.13
CA ALA A 258 12.74 -6.95 7.53
C ALA A 258 12.90 -6.42 6.10
N PRO A 259 11.94 -6.60 5.15
CA PRO A 259 12.11 -6.11 3.78
C PRO A 259 12.41 -4.61 3.65
N ALA A 260 11.99 -3.79 4.63
CA ALA A 260 12.29 -2.35 4.61
C ALA A 260 13.79 -2.02 4.69
N ALA A 261 14.64 -2.97 5.11
CA ALA A 261 16.11 -2.83 5.09
C ALA A 261 16.66 -2.54 3.68
N LEU A 262 15.94 -2.93 2.62
CA LEU A 262 16.26 -2.57 1.22
C LEU A 262 16.26 -1.05 0.98
N GLY A 263 15.73 -0.26 1.90
CA GLY A 263 15.86 1.20 1.89
C GLY A 263 17.23 1.74 2.28
N LEU A 264 18.03 0.99 3.06
CA LEU A 264 19.35 1.45 3.55
C LEU A 264 20.35 1.75 2.43
N PRO A 265 20.48 0.95 1.37
CA PRO A 265 21.32 1.29 0.23
C PRO A 265 20.97 2.63 -0.41
N ALA A 266 19.69 3.01 -0.47
CA ALA A 266 19.28 4.33 -0.96
C ALA A 266 19.79 5.45 -0.05
N VAL A 267 19.71 5.28 1.27
CA VAL A 267 20.26 6.24 2.25
C VAL A 267 21.77 6.40 2.06
N VAL A 268 22.51 5.30 1.88
CA VAL A 268 23.95 5.31 1.60
C VAL A 268 24.26 6.11 0.34
N LEU A 269 23.58 5.84 -0.76
CA LEU A 269 23.80 6.54 -2.03
C LEU A 269 23.47 8.03 -1.94
N LEU A 270 22.36 8.39 -1.31
CA LEU A 270 21.94 9.78 -1.11
C LEU A 270 22.93 10.52 -0.19
N ARG A 271 23.48 9.85 0.81
CA ARG A 271 24.53 10.40 1.69
C ARG A 271 25.85 10.57 0.97
N ALA A 272 26.27 9.58 0.16
CA ALA A 272 27.51 9.62 -0.59
C ALA A 272 27.53 10.75 -1.64
N ARG A 273 26.41 10.98 -2.34
CA ARG A 273 26.28 12.07 -3.34
C ARG A 273 26.49 13.47 -2.75
N ARG A 274 26.38 13.64 -1.45
CA ARG A 274 26.48 14.93 -0.74
C ARG A 274 27.84 15.12 -0.05
N ARG A 275 28.72 14.16 -0.13
CA ARG A 275 30.05 14.22 0.48
C ARG A 275 31.10 14.41 -0.60
N SER A 276 31.95 15.39 -0.40
CA SER A 276 33.23 15.58 -1.12
C SER A 276 34.36 14.86 -0.36
N GLY A 277 35.49 14.67 -1.00
CA GLY A 277 36.71 14.11 -0.44
C GLY A 277 36.99 12.67 -0.82
N ARG A 278 38.11 12.12 -0.31
CA ARG A 278 38.55 10.75 -0.60
C ARG A 278 37.58 9.72 -0.01
N PHE A 279 37.10 8.76 -0.82
CA PHE A 279 36.21 7.66 -0.41
C PHE A 279 34.82 8.05 0.17
N PRO A 280 34.01 8.87 -0.53
CA PRO A 280 32.73 9.33 -0.01
C PRO A 280 31.72 8.18 0.21
N ARG A 281 31.76 7.14 -0.63
CA ARG A 281 30.91 5.95 -0.49
C ARG A 281 31.23 5.14 0.76
N ARG A 282 32.52 4.85 1.02
CA ARG A 282 32.96 4.10 2.22
C ARG A 282 32.50 4.81 3.50
N ARG A 283 32.74 6.12 3.59
CA ARG A 283 32.29 6.93 4.74
C ARG A 283 30.76 6.93 4.89
N ALA A 284 30.02 6.94 3.79
CA ALA A 284 28.55 6.86 3.82
C ALA A 284 28.07 5.48 4.32
N VAL A 285 28.70 4.39 3.87
CA VAL A 285 28.40 3.02 4.33
C VAL A 285 28.66 2.90 5.82
N LEU A 286 29.85 3.27 6.30
CA LEU A 286 30.20 3.18 7.72
C LEU A 286 29.27 4.01 8.59
N ALA A 287 28.96 5.24 8.19
CA ALA A 287 28.10 6.11 8.98
C ALA A 287 26.62 5.71 8.94
N THR A 288 26.14 5.09 7.84
CA THR A 288 24.77 4.55 7.76
C THR A 288 24.68 3.23 8.52
N GLY A 289 25.66 2.35 8.36
CA GLY A 289 25.76 1.09 9.08
C GLY A 289 25.89 1.28 10.60
N GLY A 290 26.73 2.20 11.05
CA GLY A 290 26.84 2.55 12.47
C GLY A 290 25.54 3.10 13.07
N ALA A 291 24.84 3.99 12.33
CA ALA A 291 23.53 4.47 12.76
C ALA A 291 22.49 3.33 12.79
N ALA A 292 22.50 2.43 11.80
CA ALA A 292 21.62 1.27 11.79
C ALA A 292 21.90 0.32 12.95
N ALA A 293 23.17 -0.01 13.22
CA ALA A 293 23.56 -0.86 14.32
C ALA A 293 23.15 -0.26 15.68
N ALA A 294 23.45 1.02 15.91
CA ALA A 294 23.08 1.72 17.14
C ALA A 294 21.55 1.76 17.34
N THR A 295 20.78 2.02 16.24
CA THR A 295 19.31 2.01 16.29
C THR A 295 18.78 0.61 16.60
N THR A 296 19.37 -0.44 16.01
CA THR A 296 18.97 -1.83 16.23
C THR A 296 19.21 -2.22 17.69
N VAL A 297 20.41 -1.94 18.22
CA VAL A 297 20.72 -2.21 19.62
C VAL A 297 19.75 -1.47 20.55
N ALA A 298 19.58 -0.15 20.35
CA ALA A 298 18.68 0.64 21.18
C ALA A 298 17.23 0.13 21.14
N ALA A 299 16.69 -0.14 19.96
CA ALA A 299 15.31 -0.61 19.80
C ALA A 299 15.11 -2.01 20.42
N THR A 300 16.05 -2.93 20.22
CA THR A 300 15.98 -4.29 20.76
C THR A 300 16.09 -4.28 22.30
N THR A 301 17.00 -3.47 22.85
CA THR A 301 17.17 -3.33 24.31
C THR A 301 15.92 -2.71 24.94
N LEU A 302 15.36 -1.65 24.34
CA LEU A 302 14.14 -1.00 24.84
C LEU A 302 12.90 -1.91 24.78
N ALA A 303 12.80 -2.75 23.73
CA ALA A 303 11.69 -3.69 23.62
C ALA A 303 11.85 -4.92 24.52
N GLY A 304 13.05 -5.24 24.98
CA GLY A 304 13.35 -6.39 25.86
C GLY A 304 13.12 -7.76 25.21
N THR A 305 12.99 -7.82 23.86
CA THR A 305 12.58 -9.04 23.13
C THR A 305 13.76 -9.88 22.61
N GLY A 306 15.01 -9.40 22.79
CA GLY A 306 16.19 -10.08 22.26
C GLY A 306 16.32 -9.99 20.72
N TYR A 307 17.24 -10.76 20.16
CA TYR A 307 17.63 -10.73 18.75
C TYR A 307 17.03 -11.87 17.90
N GLY A 308 16.09 -12.63 18.44
CA GLY A 308 15.48 -13.80 17.75
C GLY A 308 14.80 -13.44 16.43
N TRP A 309 14.43 -12.17 16.19
CA TRP A 309 13.88 -11.71 14.91
C TRP A 309 14.84 -11.94 13.71
N THR A 310 16.14 -12.13 13.95
CA THR A 310 17.12 -12.41 12.90
C THR A 310 16.90 -13.81 12.28
N THR A 311 16.35 -14.76 13.04
CA THR A 311 16.00 -16.10 12.58
C THR A 311 14.59 -16.16 11.95
N ALA A 312 13.80 -15.12 12.12
CA ALA A 312 12.44 -15.05 11.57
C ALA A 312 12.41 -15.06 10.02
N LEU A 313 13.54 -14.81 9.37
CA LEU A 313 13.69 -14.95 7.92
C LEU A 313 13.52 -16.40 7.46
N ASP A 314 13.74 -17.36 8.34
CA ASP A 314 13.57 -18.79 8.10
C ASP A 314 12.13 -19.26 8.36
N THR A 315 11.21 -18.36 8.75
CA THR A 315 9.80 -18.70 8.97
C THR A 315 9.23 -19.28 7.68
N PRO A 316 8.91 -20.59 7.63
CA PRO A 316 8.52 -21.22 6.39
C PRO A 316 7.23 -20.62 5.85
N ALA A 317 7.17 -20.45 4.54
CA ALA A 317 5.92 -20.17 3.87
C ALA A 317 4.95 -21.32 4.19
N SER A 318 3.78 -21.02 4.76
CA SER A 318 2.75 -22.02 5.06
C SER A 318 2.45 -22.82 3.79
N PRO A 319 2.31 -24.18 3.87
CA PRO A 319 2.00 -25.03 2.71
C PRO A 319 0.76 -24.62 1.94
N GLY A 320 -0.21 -23.97 2.61
CA GLY A 320 -1.43 -23.43 2.02
C GLY A 320 -1.29 -22.00 1.44
N ASN A 321 -0.12 -21.36 1.57
CA ASN A 321 0.08 -20.04 1.00
C ASN A 321 0.03 -20.10 -0.52
N TRP A 322 -0.77 -19.24 -1.11
CA TRP A 322 -0.67 -18.99 -2.52
C TRP A 322 0.35 -17.86 -2.77
N SER A 323 1.30 -18.15 -3.61
CA SER A 323 2.17 -17.19 -4.25
C SER A 323 2.27 -17.59 -5.71
N LEU A 324 2.76 -16.72 -6.56
CA LEU A 324 2.98 -17.06 -7.96
C LEU A 324 3.87 -18.30 -8.05
N THR A 325 4.98 -18.31 -7.33
CA THR A 325 5.93 -19.43 -7.32
C THR A 325 5.35 -20.70 -6.71
N SER A 326 4.63 -20.61 -5.59
CA SER A 326 3.95 -21.78 -4.99
C SER A 326 2.86 -22.35 -5.91
N THR A 327 2.08 -21.49 -6.57
CA THR A 327 1.02 -21.93 -7.49
C THR A 327 1.60 -22.62 -8.71
N LEU A 328 2.61 -22.03 -9.35
CA LEU A 328 3.32 -22.64 -10.48
C LEU A 328 3.97 -23.96 -10.07
N GLY A 329 4.58 -24.01 -8.88
CA GLY A 329 5.16 -25.24 -8.34
C GLY A 329 4.12 -26.35 -8.12
N ARG A 330 2.96 -26.03 -7.56
CA ARG A 330 1.87 -27.01 -7.39
C ARG A 330 1.31 -27.50 -8.73
N LEU A 331 1.11 -26.60 -9.70
CA LEU A 331 0.64 -26.96 -11.05
C LEU A 331 1.65 -27.87 -11.76
N THR A 332 2.93 -27.48 -11.75
CA THR A 332 4.02 -28.30 -12.32
C THR A 332 4.11 -29.66 -11.62
N GLY A 333 4.05 -29.69 -10.29
CA GLY A 333 4.08 -30.93 -9.52
C GLY A 333 2.87 -31.81 -9.79
N ALA A 334 1.68 -31.25 -10.00
CA ALA A 334 0.49 -32.00 -10.39
C ALA A 334 0.66 -32.65 -11.78
N GLY A 335 1.17 -31.90 -12.75
CA GLY A 335 1.47 -32.43 -14.09
C GLY A 335 2.53 -33.53 -14.06
N LEU A 336 3.60 -33.37 -13.28
CA LEU A 336 4.64 -34.39 -13.14
C LEU A 336 4.10 -35.67 -12.46
N ARG A 337 3.24 -35.55 -11.45
CA ARG A 337 2.57 -36.71 -10.83
C ARG A 337 1.66 -37.44 -11.83
N ALA A 338 0.94 -36.72 -12.68
CA ALA A 338 0.06 -37.33 -13.68
C ALA A 338 0.79 -38.20 -14.70
N VAL A 339 2.08 -37.93 -14.94
CA VAL A 339 2.94 -38.76 -15.81
C VAL A 339 3.85 -39.71 -15.01
N GLY A 340 3.60 -39.92 -13.70
CA GLY A 340 4.34 -40.85 -12.86
C GLY A 340 5.79 -40.45 -12.53
N SER A 341 6.14 -39.16 -12.69
CA SER A 341 7.50 -38.68 -12.44
C SER A 341 7.78 -38.47 -10.95
N GLY A 342 8.88 -39.02 -10.43
CA GLY A 342 9.40 -38.76 -9.09
C GLY A 342 9.91 -37.33 -8.85
N LEU A 343 10.00 -36.49 -9.91
CA LEU A 343 10.44 -35.08 -9.78
C LEU A 343 9.34 -34.18 -9.25
N ALA A 344 8.12 -34.65 -9.05
CA ALA A 344 6.98 -33.84 -8.61
C ALA A 344 7.20 -33.18 -7.24
N GLU A 345 7.93 -33.80 -6.32
CA GLU A 345 8.26 -33.25 -4.99
C GLU A 345 9.20 -32.03 -5.06
N PHE A 346 10.06 -31.96 -6.07
CA PHE A 346 10.99 -30.84 -6.27
C PHE A 346 10.36 -29.63 -6.96
N ALA A 347 9.15 -29.75 -7.51
CA ALA A 347 8.54 -28.69 -8.31
C ALA A 347 8.33 -27.38 -7.51
N VAL A 348 7.81 -27.45 -6.30
CA VAL A 348 7.60 -26.26 -5.45
C VAL A 348 8.93 -25.63 -5.00
N PRO A 349 9.90 -26.38 -4.44
CA PRO A 349 11.23 -25.85 -4.13
C PRO A 349 11.94 -25.21 -5.33
N ALA A 350 11.88 -25.84 -6.51
CA ALA A 350 12.49 -25.31 -7.74
C ALA A 350 11.88 -23.96 -8.15
N TRP A 351 10.55 -23.80 -8.09
CA TRP A 351 9.89 -22.55 -8.38
C TRP A 351 10.18 -21.48 -7.32
N HIS A 352 10.32 -21.82 -6.04
CA HIS A 352 10.75 -20.90 -5.00
C HIS A 352 12.18 -20.40 -5.27
N LEU A 353 13.09 -21.27 -5.62
CA LEU A 353 14.47 -20.90 -5.98
C LEU A 353 14.50 -20.01 -7.23
N ALA A 354 13.71 -20.34 -8.25
CA ALA A 354 13.57 -19.50 -9.46
C ALA A 354 13.02 -18.10 -9.12
N GLY A 355 12.04 -18.01 -8.22
CA GLY A 355 11.50 -16.74 -7.74
C GLY A 355 12.53 -15.90 -6.97
N LEU A 356 13.32 -16.53 -6.11
CA LEU A 356 14.42 -15.87 -5.40
C LEU A 356 15.50 -15.39 -6.37
N ALA A 357 15.88 -16.20 -7.35
CA ALA A 357 16.84 -15.81 -8.39
C ALA A 357 16.31 -14.64 -9.23
N ALA A 358 15.04 -14.68 -9.64
CA ALA A 358 14.40 -13.59 -10.35
C ALA A 358 14.33 -12.31 -9.49
N THR A 359 14.02 -12.42 -8.20
CA THR A 359 14.07 -11.30 -7.25
C THR A 359 15.48 -10.69 -7.20
N ALA A 360 16.50 -11.52 -7.02
CA ALA A 360 17.88 -11.07 -6.99
C ALA A 360 18.29 -10.35 -8.30
N LEU A 361 17.85 -10.87 -9.44
CA LEU A 361 18.09 -10.26 -10.75
C LEU A 361 17.43 -8.90 -10.88
N VAL A 362 16.13 -8.78 -10.49
CA VAL A 362 15.41 -7.50 -10.51
C VAL A 362 16.10 -6.49 -9.60
N VAL A 363 16.47 -6.89 -8.39
CA VAL A 363 17.20 -6.03 -7.45
C VAL A 363 18.52 -5.59 -8.08
N LEU A 364 19.32 -6.51 -8.58
CA LEU A 364 20.61 -6.19 -9.21
C LEU A 364 20.46 -5.20 -10.38
N VAL A 365 19.50 -5.43 -11.27
CA VAL A 365 19.22 -4.55 -12.42
C VAL A 365 18.73 -3.18 -11.97
N ALA A 366 17.81 -3.13 -11.00
CA ALA A 366 17.28 -1.88 -10.45
C ALA A 366 18.40 -1.04 -9.83
N TRP A 367 19.32 -1.67 -9.08
CA TRP A 367 20.45 -0.97 -8.45
C TRP A 367 21.60 -0.65 -9.41
N LYS A 368 21.86 -1.45 -10.42
CA LYS A 368 22.79 -1.08 -11.51
C LYS A 368 22.30 0.13 -12.29
N ARG A 369 20.99 0.26 -12.48
CA ARG A 369 20.34 1.36 -13.21
C ARG A 369 19.86 2.51 -12.34
N HIS A 370 20.20 2.57 -11.05
CA HIS A 370 19.73 3.59 -10.11
C HIS A 370 20.10 5.03 -10.51
N HIS A 371 21.15 5.23 -11.29
CA HIS A 371 21.55 6.53 -11.85
C HIS A 371 20.53 7.05 -12.87
N LEU A 372 19.86 6.13 -13.61
CA LEU A 372 18.78 6.45 -14.55
C LEU A 372 17.42 6.67 -13.83
N HIS A 373 17.18 5.91 -12.77
CA HIS A 373 15.86 5.78 -12.14
C HIS A 373 15.77 6.25 -10.69
N ARG A 374 16.70 7.01 -10.16
CA ARG A 374 16.74 7.46 -8.76
C ARG A 374 16.69 6.30 -7.71
N PRO A 375 17.40 6.42 -6.58
CA PRO A 375 17.49 5.34 -5.58
C PRO A 375 16.14 4.91 -5.00
N VAL A 376 15.20 5.83 -4.82
CA VAL A 376 13.86 5.54 -4.26
C VAL A 376 13.05 4.61 -5.16
N TYR A 377 13.13 4.80 -6.48
CA TYR A 377 12.48 3.90 -7.43
C TYR A 377 13.10 2.50 -7.45
N ALA A 378 14.43 2.42 -7.31
CA ALA A 378 15.11 1.13 -7.18
C ALA A 378 14.67 0.36 -5.93
N VAL A 379 14.49 1.04 -4.78
CA VAL A 379 13.89 0.43 -3.58
C VAL A 379 12.47 -0.07 -3.87
N GLY A 380 11.65 0.75 -4.55
CA GLY A 380 10.28 0.37 -4.92
C GLY A 380 10.23 -0.89 -5.78
N LEU A 381 11.07 -1.00 -6.81
CA LEU A 381 11.18 -2.19 -7.65
C LEU A 381 11.68 -3.41 -6.87
N SER A 382 12.67 -3.22 -5.98
CA SER A 382 13.21 -4.29 -5.14
C SER A 382 12.14 -4.87 -4.21
N LEU A 383 11.38 -4.00 -3.54
CA LEU A 383 10.29 -4.41 -2.65
C LEU A 383 9.11 -5.04 -3.42
N ALA A 384 8.80 -4.54 -4.62
CA ALA A 384 7.79 -5.16 -5.49
C ALA A 384 8.22 -6.57 -5.92
N ALA A 385 9.49 -6.76 -6.27
CA ALA A 385 10.03 -8.08 -6.63
C ALA A 385 9.96 -9.06 -5.45
N VAL A 386 10.37 -8.64 -4.26
CA VAL A 386 10.26 -9.45 -3.03
C VAL A 386 8.81 -9.85 -2.78
N ALA A 387 7.86 -8.91 -2.93
CA ALA A 387 6.44 -9.17 -2.69
C ALA A 387 5.82 -10.12 -3.73
N VAL A 388 6.17 -10.00 -5.02
CA VAL A 388 5.50 -10.72 -6.11
C VAL A 388 6.16 -12.07 -6.42
N LEU A 389 7.48 -12.13 -6.32
CA LEU A 389 8.28 -13.31 -6.69
C LEU A 389 8.68 -14.17 -5.49
N GLY A 390 8.44 -13.69 -4.28
CA GLY A 390 8.72 -14.42 -3.05
C GLY A 390 7.85 -15.67 -2.88
N PRO A 391 8.26 -16.62 -2.01
CA PRO A 391 7.55 -17.87 -1.77
C PRO A 391 6.24 -17.68 -1.00
N ALA A 392 6.07 -16.55 -0.33
CA ALA A 392 4.87 -16.20 0.42
C ALA A 392 4.40 -14.79 0.01
N ILE A 393 3.26 -14.70 -0.64
CA ILE A 393 2.63 -13.44 -0.99
C ILE A 393 1.36 -13.25 -0.17
N ARG A 394 1.18 -12.01 0.30
CA ARG A 394 -0.12 -11.51 0.78
C ARG A 394 -0.50 -10.31 -0.09
N PRO A 395 -1.77 -10.10 -0.41
CA PRO A 395 -2.18 -9.03 -1.33
C PRO A 395 -1.63 -7.65 -0.97
N TRP A 396 -1.56 -7.34 0.32
CA TRP A 396 -1.06 -6.06 0.81
C TRP A 396 0.47 -5.91 0.72
N TYR A 397 1.25 -7.00 0.55
CA TYR A 397 2.71 -6.88 0.42
C TYR A 397 3.13 -6.09 -0.82
N VAL A 398 2.32 -6.09 -1.88
CA VAL A 398 2.62 -5.28 -3.07
C VAL A 398 2.67 -3.79 -2.77
N LEU A 399 1.99 -3.33 -1.70
CA LEU A 399 2.04 -1.94 -1.26
C LEU A 399 3.45 -1.48 -0.91
N TRP A 400 4.35 -2.39 -0.52
CA TRP A 400 5.74 -2.04 -0.22
C TRP A 400 6.42 -1.42 -1.45
N GLY A 401 6.22 -2.01 -2.61
CA GLY A 401 6.72 -1.50 -3.88
C GLY A 401 5.86 -0.39 -4.46
N VAL A 402 4.52 -0.56 -4.46
CA VAL A 402 3.56 0.38 -5.06
C VAL A 402 3.68 1.78 -4.43
N PHE A 403 3.84 1.88 -3.11
CA PHE A 403 4.04 3.13 -2.39
C PHE A 403 5.22 3.95 -2.95
N LEU A 404 6.37 3.31 -3.18
CA LEU A 404 7.57 3.97 -3.69
C LEU A 404 7.54 4.15 -5.21
N ILE A 405 6.94 3.22 -5.96
CA ILE A 405 6.72 3.37 -7.40
C ILE A 405 5.80 4.57 -7.66
N ALA A 406 4.74 4.73 -6.88
CA ALA A 406 3.84 5.88 -6.97
C ALA A 406 4.57 7.21 -6.80
N ALA A 407 5.52 7.26 -5.86
CA ALA A 407 6.27 8.46 -5.52
C ALA A 407 7.52 8.71 -6.39
N ALA A 408 8.02 7.72 -7.13
CA ALA A 408 9.32 7.84 -7.79
C ALA A 408 9.39 7.28 -9.22
N ALA A 409 8.27 6.84 -9.80
CA ALA A 409 8.23 6.39 -11.20
C ALA A 409 8.73 7.50 -12.15
N PRO A 410 9.50 7.15 -13.19
CA PRO A 410 10.05 8.11 -14.14
C PRO A 410 8.95 8.93 -14.83
N ARG A 411 9.19 10.24 -14.99
CA ARG A 411 8.30 11.14 -15.74
C ARG A 411 8.13 10.65 -17.18
N GLY A 412 6.91 10.74 -17.70
CA GLY A 412 6.57 10.32 -19.05
C GLY A 412 6.33 8.81 -19.22
N SER A 413 6.67 7.98 -18.24
CA SER A 413 6.37 6.54 -18.25
C SER A 413 5.09 6.23 -17.48
N ALA A 414 3.99 6.08 -18.20
CA ALA A 414 2.72 5.64 -17.59
C ALA A 414 2.69 4.12 -17.28
N ARG A 415 3.59 3.33 -17.85
CA ARG A 415 3.61 1.86 -17.72
C ARG A 415 3.71 1.37 -16.27
N PRO A 416 4.71 1.79 -15.45
CA PRO A 416 4.83 1.29 -14.08
C PRO A 416 3.65 1.70 -13.21
N VAL A 417 3.10 2.92 -13.39
CA VAL A 417 1.92 3.41 -12.66
C VAL A 417 0.67 2.59 -13.04
N ARG A 418 0.48 2.31 -14.33
CA ARG A 418 -0.64 1.48 -14.81
C ARG A 418 -0.53 0.04 -14.34
N ALA A 419 0.66 -0.55 -14.40
CA ALA A 419 0.90 -1.92 -13.93
C ALA A 419 0.63 -2.04 -12.42
N ALA A 420 1.14 -1.10 -11.62
CA ALA A 420 0.89 -1.05 -10.18
C ALA A 420 -0.61 -0.86 -9.86
N ALA A 421 -1.31 -0.02 -10.62
CA ALA A 421 -2.74 0.20 -10.45
C ALA A 421 -3.56 -1.04 -10.80
N LEU A 422 -3.26 -1.68 -11.93
CA LEU A 422 -3.93 -2.92 -12.34
C LEU A 422 -3.72 -4.04 -11.33
N LEU A 423 -2.47 -4.24 -10.90
CA LEU A 423 -2.14 -5.25 -9.89
C LEU A 423 -2.86 -4.99 -8.56
N SER A 424 -2.90 -3.74 -8.11
CA SER A 424 -3.64 -3.36 -6.89
C SER A 424 -5.13 -3.63 -7.00
N GLY A 425 -5.74 -3.28 -8.14
CA GLY A 425 -7.17 -3.53 -8.39
C GLY A 425 -7.51 -5.01 -8.43
N LEU A 426 -6.69 -5.83 -9.10
CA LEU A 426 -6.88 -7.28 -9.16
C LEU A 426 -6.73 -7.93 -7.79
N LEU A 427 -5.70 -7.58 -7.03
CA LEU A 427 -5.45 -8.15 -5.70
C LEU A 427 -6.50 -7.73 -4.68
N ALA A 428 -7.16 -6.59 -4.86
CA ALA A 428 -8.27 -6.18 -4.00
C ALA A 428 -9.48 -7.12 -4.09
N LEU A 429 -9.64 -7.87 -5.19
CA LEU A 429 -10.77 -8.78 -5.41
C LEU A 429 -10.51 -10.22 -4.93
N VAL A 430 -9.28 -10.56 -4.57
CA VAL A 430 -8.86 -11.97 -4.39
C VAL A 430 -9.05 -12.47 -2.95
N VAL A 431 -9.41 -11.64 -1.98
CA VAL A 431 -9.35 -11.97 -0.56
C VAL A 431 -10.72 -12.17 0.06
N MET A 432 -10.88 -13.26 0.83
CA MET A 432 -12.06 -13.48 1.66
C MET A 432 -12.07 -12.57 2.89
N PRO A 433 -13.23 -11.97 3.24
CA PRO A 433 -13.31 -11.04 4.36
C PRO A 433 -13.00 -11.67 5.72
N SER A 434 -13.25 -12.96 5.89
CA SER A 434 -12.94 -13.73 7.10
C SER A 434 -11.45 -14.01 7.28
N GLY A 435 -10.64 -13.88 6.21
CA GLY A 435 -9.22 -14.27 6.20
C GLY A 435 -8.97 -15.76 6.04
N PHE A 436 -10.01 -16.58 5.84
CA PHE A 436 -9.91 -18.04 5.59
C PHE A 436 -10.14 -18.36 4.11
N PRO A 437 -9.68 -19.53 3.63
CA PRO A 437 -10.03 -20.00 2.29
C PRO A 437 -11.55 -20.15 2.15
N PRO A 438 -12.14 -19.84 0.98
CA PRO A 438 -13.57 -20.01 0.75
C PRO A 438 -13.94 -21.47 0.53
N ASP A 439 -15.15 -21.85 0.93
CA ASP A 439 -15.86 -23.01 0.41
C ASP A 439 -16.60 -22.70 -0.90
N HIS A 440 -17.19 -23.72 -1.52
CA HIS A 440 -17.90 -23.58 -2.79
C HIS A 440 -19.10 -22.61 -2.71
N ASN A 441 -19.88 -22.68 -1.63
CA ASN A 441 -21.06 -21.83 -1.45
C ASN A 441 -20.66 -20.37 -1.24
N GLN A 442 -19.61 -20.12 -0.46
CA GLN A 442 -19.05 -18.79 -0.27
C GLN A 442 -18.56 -18.17 -1.60
N LEU A 443 -17.98 -18.99 -2.49
CA LEU A 443 -17.62 -18.52 -3.83
C LEU A 443 -18.84 -18.13 -4.65
N LEU A 444 -19.94 -18.89 -4.61
CA LEU A 444 -21.18 -18.56 -5.31
C LEU A 444 -21.79 -17.25 -4.77
N ILE A 445 -21.82 -17.08 -3.46
CA ILE A 445 -22.31 -15.84 -2.81
C ILE A 445 -21.42 -14.65 -3.20
N ALA A 446 -20.09 -14.82 -3.22
CA ALA A 446 -19.13 -13.81 -3.64
C ALA A 446 -19.37 -13.38 -5.10
N VAL A 447 -19.60 -14.34 -6.00
CA VAL A 447 -19.96 -14.07 -7.41
C VAL A 447 -21.29 -13.31 -7.48
N GLY A 448 -22.32 -13.73 -6.73
CA GLY A 448 -23.61 -13.03 -6.66
C GLY A 448 -23.47 -11.58 -6.19
N GLY A 449 -22.77 -11.35 -5.07
CA GLY A 449 -22.50 -10.01 -4.56
C GLY A 449 -21.72 -9.13 -5.55
N SER A 450 -20.71 -9.70 -6.21
CA SER A 450 -19.93 -9.01 -7.25
C SER A 450 -20.81 -8.66 -8.45
N THR A 451 -21.68 -9.56 -8.89
CA THR A 451 -22.61 -9.33 -10.00
C THR A 451 -23.57 -8.18 -9.68
N LEU A 452 -24.12 -8.14 -8.47
CA LEU A 452 -24.94 -7.02 -8.00
C LEU A 452 -24.16 -5.69 -8.04
N GLY A 453 -22.90 -5.69 -7.64
CA GLY A 453 -22.03 -4.52 -7.71
C GLY A 453 -21.81 -4.05 -9.16
N VAL A 454 -21.55 -4.96 -10.09
CA VAL A 454 -21.41 -4.64 -11.53
C VAL A 454 -22.70 -4.09 -12.09
N LEU A 455 -23.84 -4.70 -11.78
CA LEU A 455 -25.17 -4.20 -12.21
C LEU A 455 -25.45 -2.80 -11.66
N ALA A 456 -25.14 -2.54 -10.39
CA ALA A 456 -25.28 -1.21 -9.79
C ALA A 456 -24.41 -0.16 -10.52
N LEU A 457 -23.17 -0.48 -10.84
CA LEU A 457 -22.27 0.37 -11.63
C LEU A 457 -22.83 0.63 -13.04
N TRP A 458 -23.33 -0.40 -13.69
CA TRP A 458 -23.95 -0.28 -15.02
C TRP A 458 -25.19 0.60 -14.99
N CYS A 459 -26.09 0.42 -14.00
CA CYS A 459 -27.27 1.26 -13.81
C CYS A 459 -26.87 2.72 -13.56
N ALA A 460 -25.94 2.98 -12.67
CA ALA A 460 -25.42 4.31 -12.38
C ALA A 460 -24.86 4.98 -13.65
N TYR A 461 -24.08 4.24 -14.43
CA TYR A 461 -23.56 4.71 -15.72
C TYR A 461 -24.68 5.05 -16.70
N ARG A 462 -25.72 4.20 -16.83
CA ARG A 462 -26.86 4.43 -17.74
C ARG A 462 -27.66 5.69 -17.36
N VAL A 463 -27.86 5.90 -16.05
CA VAL A 463 -28.52 7.11 -15.54
C VAL A 463 -27.69 8.36 -15.84
N ALA A 464 -26.39 8.33 -15.57
CA ALA A 464 -25.51 9.45 -15.85
C ALA A 464 -25.37 9.75 -17.35
N ALA A 465 -25.33 8.72 -18.21
CA ALA A 465 -25.31 8.89 -19.68
C ALA A 465 -26.57 9.55 -20.18
N ARG A 466 -27.76 9.10 -19.73
CA ARG A 466 -29.04 9.73 -20.09
C ARG A 466 -29.15 11.18 -19.62
N ALA A 467 -28.62 11.49 -18.44
CA ALA A 467 -28.58 12.86 -17.92
C ALA A 467 -27.66 13.76 -18.78
N ALA A 468 -26.52 13.25 -19.20
CA ALA A 468 -25.60 13.96 -20.10
C ALA A 468 -26.20 14.21 -21.49
N ASP A 469 -26.96 13.25 -22.06
CA ASP A 469 -27.63 13.40 -23.35
C ASP A 469 -28.79 14.43 -23.32
N ARG A 470 -29.38 14.64 -22.12
CA ARG A 470 -30.47 15.62 -21.90
C ARG A 470 -29.95 17.02 -21.57
N ALA A 471 -28.69 17.16 -21.18
CA ALA A 471 -28.13 18.46 -20.89
C ALA A 471 -28.14 19.34 -22.16
N PRO A 472 -28.59 20.62 -22.08
CA PRO A 472 -28.54 21.51 -23.23
C PRO A 472 -27.08 21.61 -23.70
N ARG A 473 -26.88 21.40 -25.00
CA ARG A 473 -25.56 21.65 -25.60
C ARG A 473 -25.21 23.11 -25.36
N PRO A 474 -23.97 23.42 -24.90
CA PRO A 474 -23.54 24.80 -24.83
C PRO A 474 -23.79 25.42 -26.21
N GLU A 475 -24.63 26.47 -26.29
CA GLU A 475 -24.77 27.26 -27.52
C GLU A 475 -23.36 27.61 -27.99
N ALA A 476 -23.05 27.26 -29.22
CA ALA A 476 -21.79 27.68 -29.83
C ALA A 476 -21.74 29.22 -29.69
N LEU A 477 -20.77 29.69 -28.90
CA LEU A 477 -20.54 31.13 -28.83
C LEU A 477 -20.50 31.64 -30.28
N PRO A 478 -21.28 32.66 -30.60
CA PRO A 478 -21.25 33.23 -31.93
C PRO A 478 -19.78 33.55 -32.25
N PRO A 479 -19.34 33.30 -33.49
CA PRO A 479 -17.95 33.59 -33.85
C PRO A 479 -17.63 34.99 -33.41
N ALA A 480 -16.56 35.16 -32.65
CA ALA A 480 -16.14 36.47 -32.16
C ALA A 480 -16.05 37.41 -33.35
N THR A 481 -16.92 38.41 -33.40
CA THR A 481 -16.84 39.47 -34.41
C THR A 481 -15.42 40.01 -34.33
N PRO A 482 -14.68 40.02 -35.45
CA PRO A 482 -13.32 40.60 -35.44
C PRO A 482 -13.41 42.01 -34.89
N ARG A 483 -12.74 42.30 -33.79
CA ARG A 483 -12.61 43.65 -33.35
C ARG A 483 -12.02 44.48 -34.50
N PRO A 484 -12.58 45.64 -34.86
CA PRO A 484 -11.95 46.55 -35.81
C PRO A 484 -10.50 46.72 -35.37
N MET A 485 -9.55 46.48 -36.25
CA MET A 485 -8.16 46.77 -35.98
C MET A 485 -8.04 48.25 -35.72
N ASP A 486 -7.67 48.64 -34.52
CA ASP A 486 -7.28 50.02 -34.24
C ASP A 486 -6.23 50.42 -35.27
N PRO A 487 -6.37 51.63 -35.87
CA PRO A 487 -5.40 52.11 -36.82
C PRO A 487 -4.02 52.15 -36.11
N PRO A 488 -2.94 51.82 -36.82
CA PRO A 488 -1.61 51.80 -36.23
C PRO A 488 -1.32 53.17 -35.59
N ARG A 489 -1.07 53.15 -34.27
CA ARG A 489 -0.59 54.33 -33.56
C ARG A 489 0.63 54.87 -34.28
N ARG A 490 0.57 56.12 -34.76
CA ARG A 490 1.73 56.84 -35.29
C ARG A 490 2.80 56.78 -34.19
N ILE A 491 3.90 56.12 -34.46
CA ILE A 491 5.10 56.26 -33.64
C ILE A 491 5.72 57.59 -34.04
N ASP A 492 5.49 58.60 -33.24
CA ASP A 492 6.23 59.86 -33.35
C ASP A 492 7.71 59.55 -33.07
N ARG A 493 8.50 59.52 -34.16
CA ARG A 493 9.95 59.41 -34.06
C ARG A 493 10.42 60.73 -33.41
N PRO A 494 11.19 60.66 -32.31
CA PRO A 494 11.79 61.87 -31.76
C PRO A 494 12.67 62.53 -32.86
N ALA A 495 12.53 63.84 -33.04
CA ALA A 495 13.32 64.58 -33.97
C ALA A 495 14.81 64.40 -33.64
N TRP A 496 15.60 64.12 -34.69
CA TRP A 496 17.05 63.98 -34.57
C TRP A 496 17.63 65.35 -34.23
N ASP A 497 18.31 65.48 -33.07
CA ASP A 497 19.01 66.68 -32.63
C ASP A 497 20.50 66.55 -32.96
N PRO A 498 21.04 67.38 -33.90
CA PRO A 498 22.44 67.24 -34.33
C PRO A 498 23.45 67.78 -33.31
N HIS A 499 23.06 68.29 -32.17
CA HIS A 499 23.96 68.91 -31.18
C HIS A 499 24.17 68.08 -29.88
N ARG A 500 23.79 66.85 -29.82
CA ARG A 500 24.03 65.94 -28.64
C ARG A 500 25.41 65.28 -28.74
N PRO A 501 26.33 65.50 -27.79
CA PRO A 501 27.63 64.85 -27.82
C PRO A 501 27.51 63.32 -27.50
N PRO A 502 28.37 62.45 -28.06
CA PRO A 502 28.35 61.06 -27.79
C PRO A 502 28.91 60.76 -26.40
N GLY A 503 28.12 60.11 -25.53
CA GLY A 503 28.62 59.54 -24.28
C GLY A 503 27.91 59.99 -23.00
N SER A 504 26.63 59.58 -22.79
CA SER A 504 26.07 59.44 -21.43
C SER A 504 25.01 58.34 -21.44
N THR A 505 25.42 57.16 -20.99
CA THR A 505 24.54 56.10 -20.54
C THR A 505 24.00 56.46 -19.17
N ALA A 506 22.69 56.46 -18.99
CA ALA A 506 22.03 56.28 -17.73
C ALA A 506 21.09 55.07 -17.82
#